data_eb9ccf3564a8360cfd80deadd2912f69
#
_entry.id   eb9ccf3564a8360cfd80deadd2912f69
#
_cell.length_a   1.000
_cell.length_b   1.000
_cell.length_c   1.000
_cell.angle_alpha   90.00
_cell.angle_beta   90.00
_cell.angle_gamma   90.00
#
_symmetry.space_group_name_H-M   'P 1'
#
loop_
_entity.id
_entity.type
_entity.pdbx_description
1 polymer ?
#
loop_
_entity_poly.entity_id
_entity_poly.type
_entity_poly.pdbx_seq_one_letter_code
_entity_poly.pdbx_strand_id
1 'polypeptide(L)'
;MDISLAKLDIIESEDGFYSYLPPLVLKYTGNPFYIALSEFAESLNIFSEKEWNDFMSRVESLPKERQRRLRLLVTYSALITVDEDGRFELPAQLVDIARFDGKAILLFPNREKYGIKSLPASLMLSSEKVYLEYCHTISHEADSE
;
A
#
# COMPACT_ATOMS: atom_id res chain seq x y z
N MET A 1 -5.92 -13.05 9.88
CA MET A 1 -5.88 -12.01 10.90
C MET A 1 -4.99 -10.87 10.42
N ASP A 2 -5.50 -9.66 10.49
CA ASP A 2 -4.73 -8.49 10.08
C ASP A 2 -3.90 -7.99 11.23
N ILE A 3 -2.65 -7.73 10.95
CA ILE A 3 -1.72 -7.24 11.94
C ILE A 3 -1.23 -5.88 11.50
N SER A 4 -1.52 -4.88 12.32
CA SER A 4 -0.95 -3.56 12.14
C SER A 4 0.53 -3.65 12.48
N LEU A 5 1.39 -3.35 11.52
CA LEU A 5 2.83 -3.40 11.71
C LEU A 5 3.36 -2.13 12.34
N ALA A 6 2.82 -1.00 11.94
CA ALA A 6 3.32 0.28 12.41
C ALA A 6 2.32 1.39 12.13
N LYS A 7 2.39 2.42 12.96
CA LYS A 7 1.68 3.66 12.73
C LYS A 7 2.74 4.67 12.29
N LEU A 8 2.56 5.26 11.12
CA LEU A 8 3.49 6.20 10.55
C LEU A 8 2.94 7.62 10.67
N ASP A 9 3.82 8.57 10.93
CA ASP A 9 3.47 9.99 10.87
C ASP A 9 3.70 10.47 9.44
N ILE A 10 2.69 11.11 8.86
CA ILE A 10 2.79 11.73 7.54
C ILE A 10 3.00 13.22 7.79
N ILE A 11 4.20 13.68 7.48
CA ILE A 11 4.64 15.04 7.83
C ILE A 11 4.61 15.90 6.59
N GLU A 12 3.93 17.04 6.67
CA GLU A 12 3.89 18.00 5.59
C GLU A 12 5.06 18.98 5.72
N SER A 13 5.75 19.23 4.62
CA SER A 13 6.81 20.21 4.54
C SER A 13 6.56 21.15 3.37
N GLU A 14 7.39 22.17 3.21
CA GLU A 14 7.27 23.11 2.09
C GLU A 14 7.36 22.40 0.73
N ASP A 15 8.14 21.31 0.68
CA ASP A 15 8.39 20.57 -0.55
C ASP A 15 7.46 19.38 -0.78
N GLY A 16 6.54 19.11 0.14
CA GLY A 16 5.61 17.99 0.02
C GLY A 16 5.46 17.22 1.31
N PHE A 17 5.28 15.90 1.19
CA PHE A 17 5.03 15.03 2.33
C PHE A 17 6.16 14.03 2.50
N TYR A 18 6.47 13.68 3.74
CA TYR A 18 7.45 12.65 4.02
C TYR A 18 7.07 11.84 5.27
N SER A 19 7.69 10.69 5.40
CA SER A 19 7.50 9.83 6.56
C SER A 19 8.79 9.05 6.82
N TYR A 20 8.80 8.27 7.88
CA TYR A 20 9.93 7.42 8.23
C TYR A 20 9.48 5.97 8.25
N LEU A 21 10.25 5.11 7.58
CA LEU A 21 9.94 3.68 7.53
C LEU A 21 10.68 2.97 8.66
N PRO A 22 9.97 2.18 9.49
CA PRO A 22 10.65 1.41 10.54
C PRO A 22 11.70 0.47 9.95
N PRO A 23 12.84 0.28 10.62
CA PRO A 23 13.92 -0.57 10.09
C PRO A 23 13.50 -1.98 9.71
N LEU A 24 12.61 -2.60 10.48
CA LEU A 24 12.11 -3.95 10.14
C LEU A 24 11.30 -3.96 8.85
N VAL A 25 10.52 -2.90 8.62
CA VAL A 25 9.73 -2.76 7.39
C VAL A 25 10.67 -2.51 6.21
N LEU A 26 11.65 -1.64 6.39
CA LEU A 26 12.65 -1.37 5.34
C LEU A 26 13.40 -2.64 4.93
N LYS A 27 13.70 -3.49 5.89
CA LYS A 27 14.34 -4.78 5.62
C LYS A 27 13.45 -5.66 4.72
N TYR A 28 12.14 -5.59 4.92
CA TYR A 28 11.19 -6.34 4.10
C TYR A 28 11.04 -5.73 2.71
N THR A 29 10.87 -4.42 2.62
CA THR A 29 10.62 -3.74 1.34
C THR A 29 11.88 -3.62 0.49
N GLY A 30 13.03 -3.49 1.12
CA GLY A 30 14.26 -3.12 0.43
C GLY A 30 14.27 -1.63 0.11
N ASN A 31 15.34 -1.20 -0.56
CA ASN A 31 15.54 0.19 -0.97
C ASN A 31 16.20 0.19 -2.36
N PRO A 32 15.53 0.65 -3.42
CA PRO A 32 14.22 1.31 -3.44
C PRO A 32 13.04 0.33 -3.35
N PHE A 33 11.85 0.90 -3.19
CA PHE A 33 10.61 0.13 -3.25
C PHE A 33 9.55 0.92 -4.02
N TYR A 34 8.42 0.28 -4.33
CA TYR A 34 7.35 0.90 -5.11
C TYR A 34 6.11 1.11 -4.28
N ILE A 35 5.43 2.23 -4.52
CA ILE A 35 4.12 2.52 -3.96
C ILE A 35 3.14 2.71 -5.12
N ALA A 36 1.97 2.09 -5.02
CA ALA A 36 0.91 2.24 -6.02
C ALA A 36 -0.44 2.28 -5.33
N LEU A 37 -1.46 2.78 -6.05
CA LEU A 37 -2.82 2.76 -5.53
C LEU A 37 -3.30 1.33 -5.38
N SER A 38 -4.06 1.09 -4.30
CA SER A 38 -4.72 -0.20 -4.09
C SER A 38 -6.03 -0.23 -4.89
N GLU A 39 -6.41 -1.41 -5.39
CA GLU A 39 -7.69 -1.58 -6.06
C GLU A 39 -8.86 -1.77 -5.07
N PHE A 40 -8.58 -1.79 -3.75
CA PHE A 40 -9.61 -2.08 -2.76
C PHE A 40 -10.26 -0.87 -2.12
N ALA A 41 -9.49 0.06 -1.67
CA ALA A 41 -9.97 1.18 -0.90
C ALA A 41 -9.05 2.36 -1.15
N GLU A 42 -9.31 3.46 -0.47
CA GLU A 42 -8.46 4.63 -0.50
C GLU A 42 -7.18 4.32 0.29
N SER A 43 -6.33 3.48 -0.30
CA SER A 43 -5.09 3.03 0.35
C SER A 43 -4.01 2.83 -0.70
N LEU A 44 -2.79 2.62 -0.24
CA LEU A 44 -1.64 2.41 -1.10
C LEU A 44 -1.07 1.03 -0.84
N ASN A 45 -0.59 0.38 -1.90
CA ASN A 45 0.18 -0.85 -1.78
C ASN A 45 1.66 -0.52 -1.85
N ILE A 46 2.44 -1.16 -1.00
CA ILE A 46 3.90 -1.04 -0.99
C ILE A 46 4.48 -2.37 -1.45
N PHE A 47 5.30 -2.32 -2.50
CA PHE A 47 5.91 -3.51 -3.10
C PHE A 47 7.43 -3.41 -2.99
N SER A 48 8.07 -4.52 -2.60
CA SER A 48 9.50 -4.66 -2.84
C SER A 48 9.72 -4.70 -4.36
N GLU A 49 10.94 -4.52 -4.81
CA GLU A 49 11.26 -4.57 -6.24
C GLU A 49 10.85 -5.91 -6.85
N LYS A 50 11.10 -7.01 -6.14
CA LYS A 50 10.71 -8.33 -6.58
C LYS A 50 9.18 -8.47 -6.68
N GLU A 51 8.48 -8.03 -5.65
CA GLU A 51 7.01 -8.07 -5.63
C GLU A 51 6.41 -7.24 -6.76
N TRP A 52 7.00 -6.08 -7.04
CA TRP A 52 6.56 -5.22 -8.12
C TRP A 52 6.70 -5.91 -9.48
N ASN A 53 7.85 -6.54 -9.73
CA ASN A 53 8.09 -7.26 -10.97
C ASN A 53 7.13 -8.44 -11.13
N ASP A 54 6.89 -9.18 -10.06
CA ASP A 54 5.93 -10.29 -10.06
C ASP A 54 4.51 -9.79 -10.34
N PHE A 55 4.14 -8.67 -9.72
CA PHE A 55 2.83 -8.03 -9.93
C PHE A 55 2.67 -7.63 -11.40
N MET A 56 3.63 -6.95 -11.97
CA MET A 56 3.58 -6.51 -13.37
C MET A 56 3.49 -7.70 -14.34
N SER A 57 4.23 -8.77 -14.07
CA SER A 57 4.16 -9.99 -14.88
C SER A 57 2.78 -10.63 -14.84
N ARG A 58 2.17 -10.67 -13.65
CA ARG A 58 0.84 -11.26 -13.49
C ARG A 58 -0.26 -10.42 -14.12
N VAL A 59 -0.11 -9.10 -14.10
CA VAL A 59 -1.07 -8.20 -14.75
C VAL A 59 -1.18 -8.54 -16.25
N GLU A 60 -0.07 -8.83 -16.89
CA GLU A 60 -0.05 -9.15 -18.32
C GLU A 60 -0.82 -10.43 -18.66
N SER A 61 -1.00 -11.34 -17.70
CA SER A 61 -1.72 -12.58 -17.88
C SER A 61 -3.21 -12.50 -17.56
N LEU A 62 -3.69 -11.36 -17.10
CA LEU A 62 -5.08 -11.18 -16.72
C LEU A 62 -5.97 -10.80 -17.91
N PRO A 63 -7.30 -10.95 -17.78
CA PRO A 63 -8.22 -10.47 -18.82
C PRO A 63 -8.04 -8.99 -19.09
N LYS A 64 -8.26 -8.57 -20.33
CA LYS A 64 -7.98 -7.20 -20.79
C LYS A 64 -8.65 -6.12 -19.96
N GLU A 65 -9.89 -6.33 -19.52
CA GLU A 65 -10.60 -5.35 -18.71
C GLU A 65 -9.92 -5.12 -17.36
N ARG A 66 -9.48 -6.22 -16.74
CA ARG A 66 -8.80 -6.15 -15.46
C ARG A 66 -7.42 -5.54 -15.62
N GLN A 67 -6.71 -5.88 -16.72
CA GLN A 67 -5.43 -5.24 -17.04
C GLN A 67 -5.57 -3.73 -17.14
N ARG A 68 -6.60 -3.27 -17.85
CA ARG A 68 -6.83 -1.85 -18.04
C ARG A 68 -7.03 -1.13 -16.71
N ARG A 69 -7.83 -1.71 -15.82
CA ARG A 69 -8.08 -1.15 -14.49
C ARG A 69 -6.80 -1.08 -13.66
N LEU A 70 -6.02 -2.16 -13.64
CA LEU A 70 -4.78 -2.20 -12.88
C LEU A 70 -3.73 -1.25 -13.45
N ARG A 71 -3.69 -1.07 -14.76
CA ARG A 71 -2.78 -0.11 -15.38
C ARG A 71 -3.12 1.33 -15.01
N LEU A 72 -4.40 1.64 -14.81
CA LEU A 72 -4.79 2.96 -14.30
C LEU A 72 -4.22 3.18 -12.89
N LEU A 73 -4.29 2.16 -12.05
CA LEU A 73 -3.72 2.26 -10.69
C LEU A 73 -2.20 2.43 -10.75
N VAL A 74 -1.54 1.72 -11.65
CA VAL A 74 -0.09 1.79 -11.84
C VAL A 74 0.35 3.17 -12.34
N THR A 75 -0.52 3.89 -13.06
CA THR A 75 -0.24 5.26 -13.50
C THR A 75 0.11 6.19 -12.34
N TYR A 76 -0.43 5.90 -11.16
CA TYR A 76 -0.16 6.67 -9.95
C TYR A 76 0.88 6.01 -9.06
N SER A 77 1.71 5.13 -9.62
CA SER A 77 2.79 4.51 -8.86
C SER A 77 4.02 5.41 -8.78
N ALA A 78 4.87 5.13 -7.80
CA ALA A 78 6.12 5.86 -7.62
C ALA A 78 7.20 4.93 -7.13
N LEU A 79 8.42 5.16 -7.60
CA LEU A 79 9.61 4.49 -7.08
C LEU A 79 10.14 5.34 -5.92
N ILE A 80 10.26 4.73 -4.76
CA ILE A 80 10.60 5.41 -3.52
C ILE A 80 11.99 5.00 -3.06
N THR A 81 12.81 5.99 -2.76
CA THR A 81 14.15 5.80 -2.20
C THR A 81 14.14 6.29 -0.76
N VAL A 82 14.76 5.52 0.13
CA VAL A 82 14.81 5.83 1.55
C VAL A 82 16.23 6.26 1.91
N ASP A 83 16.37 7.31 2.72
CA ASP A 83 17.68 7.78 3.16
C ASP A 83 18.19 6.99 4.38
N GLU A 84 19.35 7.41 4.90
CA GLU A 84 20.00 6.72 6.03
C GLU A 84 19.16 6.69 7.30
N ASP A 85 18.28 7.69 7.46
CA ASP A 85 17.41 7.79 8.63
C ASP A 85 16.09 7.06 8.47
N GLY A 86 15.87 6.42 7.31
CA GLY A 86 14.60 5.78 7.02
C GLY A 86 13.56 6.74 6.45
N ARG A 87 13.95 7.98 6.16
CA ARG A 87 13.05 8.99 5.63
C ARG A 87 12.79 8.75 4.14
N PHE A 88 11.54 8.87 3.75
CA PHE A 88 11.15 8.80 2.34
C PHE A 88 10.07 9.84 2.05
N GLU A 89 10.04 10.29 0.80
CA GLU A 89 9.05 11.26 0.35
C GLU A 89 7.85 10.55 -0.27
N LEU A 90 6.66 11.05 0.05
CA LEU A 90 5.40 10.55 -0.52
C LEU A 90 4.92 11.57 -1.55
N PRO A 91 4.60 11.13 -2.78
CA PRO A 91 4.00 12.03 -3.75
C PRO A 91 2.71 12.63 -3.21
N ALA A 92 2.56 13.94 -3.32
CA ALA A 92 1.39 14.67 -2.80
C ALA A 92 0.09 14.11 -3.37
N GLN A 93 0.12 13.69 -4.63
CA GLN A 93 -1.04 13.11 -5.29
C GLN A 93 -1.52 11.84 -4.62
N LEU A 94 -0.59 10.98 -4.18
CA LEU A 94 -0.93 9.74 -3.48
C LEU A 94 -1.46 10.03 -2.07
N VAL A 95 -0.90 11.03 -1.41
CA VAL A 95 -1.36 11.46 -0.08
C VAL A 95 -2.81 11.95 -0.18
N ASP A 96 -3.14 12.74 -1.19
CA ASP A 96 -4.49 13.24 -1.41
C ASP A 96 -5.48 12.10 -1.70
N ILE A 97 -5.12 11.19 -2.58
CA ILE A 97 -5.99 10.08 -2.96
C ILE A 97 -6.25 9.16 -1.78
N ALA A 98 -5.21 8.86 -1.01
CA ALA A 98 -5.32 7.99 0.17
C ALA A 98 -5.93 8.71 1.37
N ARG A 99 -6.10 10.02 1.29
CA ARG A 99 -6.70 10.85 2.34
C ARG A 99 -6.00 10.72 3.68
N PHE A 100 -4.67 10.71 3.66
CA PHE A 100 -3.90 10.70 4.89
C PHE A 100 -4.08 12.02 5.64
N ASP A 101 -4.32 11.91 6.94
CA ASP A 101 -4.48 13.07 7.82
C ASP A 101 -3.49 12.95 8.97
N GLY A 102 -2.23 13.25 8.65
CA GLY A 102 -1.16 13.24 9.63
C GLY A 102 -0.66 11.87 10.06
N LYS A 103 -1.44 10.83 9.87
CA LYS A 103 -1.05 9.47 10.29
C LYS A 103 -1.52 8.43 9.29
N ALA A 104 -0.78 7.34 9.21
CA ALA A 104 -1.13 6.20 8.37
C ALA A 104 -0.80 4.91 9.08
N ILE A 105 -1.53 3.86 8.75
CA ILE A 105 -1.34 2.53 9.32
C ILE A 105 -0.74 1.62 8.26
N LEU A 106 0.36 0.97 8.61
CA LEU A 106 1.04 0.01 7.76
C LEU A 106 0.67 -1.39 8.22
N LEU A 107 0.20 -2.23 7.30
CA LEU A 107 -0.26 -3.58 7.64
C LEU A 107 -0.08 -4.55 6.47
N PHE A 108 -0.14 -5.85 6.80
CA PHE A 108 -0.28 -6.91 5.80
C PHE A 108 -1.77 -7.22 5.66
N PRO A 109 -2.39 -6.94 4.51
CA PRO A 109 -3.82 -7.24 4.33
C PRO A 109 -4.08 -8.73 4.19
N ASN A 110 -5.25 -9.17 4.66
CA ASN A 110 -5.70 -10.54 4.45
C ASN A 110 -6.31 -10.67 3.06
N ARG A 111 -5.46 -10.96 2.08
CA ARG A 111 -5.84 -10.97 0.67
C ARG A 111 -6.79 -12.08 0.29
N GLU A 112 -6.77 -13.18 1.00
CA GLU A 112 -7.66 -14.31 0.72
C GLU A 112 -9.12 -13.91 0.85
N LYS A 113 -9.42 -13.02 1.79
CA LYS A 113 -10.76 -12.52 2.02
C LYS A 113 -11.29 -11.70 0.85
N TYR A 114 -10.42 -11.17 -0.01
CA TYR A 114 -10.80 -10.35 -1.14
C TYR A 114 -10.70 -11.08 -2.48
N GLY A 115 -10.42 -12.37 -2.46
CA GLY A 115 -10.35 -13.18 -3.67
C GLY A 115 -9.21 -12.87 -4.62
N ILE A 116 -8.10 -12.29 -4.10
CA ILE A 116 -6.97 -11.93 -4.95
C ILE A 116 -5.78 -12.83 -4.71
N LYS A 117 -6.02 -14.10 -4.66
CA LYS A 117 -4.95 -15.08 -4.47
C LYS A 117 -3.91 -15.05 -5.59
N SER A 118 -4.29 -14.53 -6.76
CA SER A 118 -3.39 -14.50 -7.91
C SER A 118 -2.38 -13.36 -7.90
N LEU A 119 -2.56 -12.37 -7.04
CA LEU A 119 -1.63 -11.23 -6.97
C LEU A 119 -0.59 -11.42 -5.87
N PRO A 120 0.64 -10.89 -6.06
CA PRO A 120 1.67 -10.99 -5.04
C PRO A 120 1.24 -10.31 -3.75
N ALA A 121 1.74 -10.82 -2.63
CA ALA A 121 1.54 -10.16 -1.34
C ALA A 121 2.28 -8.82 -1.33
N SER A 122 1.69 -7.84 -0.71
CA SER A 122 2.31 -6.54 -0.51
C SER A 122 1.83 -5.94 0.80
N LEU A 123 2.57 -4.98 1.30
CA LEU A 123 2.11 -4.17 2.42
C LEU A 123 1.05 -3.20 1.95
N MET A 124 0.18 -2.79 2.86
CA MET A 124 -0.82 -1.77 2.60
C MET A 124 -0.63 -0.61 3.56
N LEU A 125 -0.69 0.60 3.03
CA LEU A 125 -0.62 1.83 3.81
C LEU A 125 -1.95 2.56 3.66
N SER A 126 -2.64 2.80 4.77
CA SER A 126 -3.96 3.42 4.75
C SER A 126 -4.11 4.44 5.87
N SER A 127 -5.08 5.35 5.73
CA SER A 127 -5.44 6.25 6.82
C SER A 127 -6.03 5.45 7.97
N GLU A 128 -6.07 6.05 9.17
CA GLU A 128 -6.68 5.38 10.32
C GLU A 128 -8.14 5.04 10.05
N LYS A 129 -8.87 5.94 9.40
CA LYS A 129 -10.27 5.73 9.07
C LYS A 129 -10.46 4.53 8.15
N VAL A 130 -9.68 4.46 7.08
CA VAL A 130 -9.74 3.35 6.12
C VAL A 130 -9.32 2.04 6.78
N TYR A 131 -8.31 2.08 7.64
CA TYR A 131 -7.88 0.91 8.39
C TYR A 131 -9.01 0.36 9.27
N LEU A 132 -9.73 1.24 9.98
CA LEU A 132 -10.84 0.83 10.83
C LEU A 132 -11.98 0.24 10.01
N GLU A 133 -12.30 0.83 8.86
CA GLU A 133 -13.29 0.29 7.92
C GLU A 133 -12.89 -1.09 7.43
N TYR A 134 -11.61 -1.26 7.09
CA TYR A 134 -11.06 -2.55 6.66
C TYR A 134 -11.22 -3.61 7.75
N CYS A 135 -10.87 -3.29 9.00
CA CYS A 135 -11.00 -4.20 10.12
C CYS A 135 -12.46 -4.56 10.38
N HIS A 136 -13.37 -3.60 10.25
CA HIS A 136 -14.80 -3.82 10.42
C HIS A 136 -15.35 -4.77 9.35
N THR A 137 -14.96 -4.57 8.09
CA THR A 137 -15.37 -5.42 6.99
C THR A 137 -14.92 -6.87 7.22
N ILE A 138 -13.67 -7.06 7.62
CA ILE A 138 -13.13 -8.39 7.90
C ILE A 138 -13.89 -9.07 9.04
N SER A 139 -14.15 -8.34 10.13
CA SER A 139 -14.89 -8.86 11.27
C SER A 139 -16.31 -9.24 10.89
N HIS A 140 -16.97 -8.42 10.08
CA HIS A 140 -18.33 -8.66 9.62
C HIS A 140 -18.41 -9.91 8.74
N GLU A 141 -17.46 -10.08 7.83
CA GLU A 141 -17.40 -11.28 6.98
C GLU A 141 -17.16 -12.53 7.81
N ALA A 142 -16.30 -12.45 8.83
CA ALA A 142 -16.05 -13.57 9.72
C ALA A 142 -17.29 -13.95 10.52
N ASP A 143 -18.07 -12.96 10.93
CA ASP A 143 -19.30 -13.17 11.71
C ASP A 143 -20.44 -13.76 10.85
N SER A 144 -20.41 -13.54 9.54
CA SER A 144 -21.44 -14.04 8.64
C SER A 144 -21.25 -15.50 8.22
N GLU A 145 -20.12 -16.07 8.59
CA GLU A 145 -19.86 -17.48 8.38
C GLU A 145 -20.32 -18.31 9.59
#